data_28fe68e2f3f50c8455b5f92d6c6dd4bb
#
_entry.id   28fe68e2f3f50c8455b5f92d6c6dd4bb
#
_cell.length_a   1.000
_cell.length_b   1.000
_cell.length_c   1.000
_cell.angle_alpha   90.00
_cell.angle_beta   90.00
_cell.angle_gamma   90.00
#
_symmetry.space_group_name_H-M   'P 1'
#
loop_
_entity.id
_entity.type
_entity.pdbx_description
1 polymer ?
#
loop_
_entity_poly.entity_id
_entity_poly.type
_entity_poly.pdbx_seq_one_letter_code
_entity_poly.pdbx_strand_id
1 'polypeptide(L)'
;MNQIKTGIVFLLLAACAPYAKGPVSTKENAKNTSQPIIEFMEIKPGMVVADVGAGSRALTVIMATHMDSCTVFIQDIDTTVLQQKNVDKMIAYYSKKLGYNLGQRNNLQLVYGTVAQSNLPDDSIDVMYLNATVHVFDSPNSMLQDLRMKLNPTGRIFIRDSFKGDHKEGEFCTASDCGKRLLTIDEFLAMMTKNGFHLIKQTPDLSGYPVFGFEIAA
;
A
#
# COMPACT_ATOMS: atom_id res chain seq x y z
N MET A 1 -12.51 46.44 -30.34
CA MET A 1 -12.01 45.09 -30.63
C MET A 1 -11.27 44.59 -29.40
N ASN A 2 -11.98 43.88 -28.51
CA ASN A 2 -11.38 43.32 -27.28
C ASN A 2 -11.02 41.87 -27.53
N GLN A 3 -9.73 41.58 -27.49
CA GLN A 3 -9.22 40.23 -27.54
C GLN A 3 -9.37 39.58 -26.16
N ILE A 4 -10.22 38.56 -26.08
CA ILE A 4 -10.32 37.67 -24.91
C ILE A 4 -9.13 36.70 -24.97
N LYS A 5 -8.16 36.88 -24.05
CA LYS A 5 -7.10 35.91 -23.84
C LYS A 5 -7.66 34.72 -23.04
N THR A 6 -7.88 33.61 -23.74
CA THR A 6 -8.25 32.33 -23.11
C THR A 6 -7.02 31.79 -22.39
N GLY A 7 -6.98 31.96 -21.09
CA GLY A 7 -5.98 31.33 -20.25
C GLY A 7 -6.32 29.85 -20.07
N ILE A 8 -5.50 28.98 -20.66
CA ILE A 8 -5.53 27.53 -20.39
C ILE A 8 -4.99 27.33 -18.97
N VAL A 9 -5.88 27.07 -18.03
CA VAL A 9 -5.51 26.60 -16.70
C VAL A 9 -5.08 25.14 -16.84
N PHE A 10 -3.76 24.93 -16.84
CA PHE A 10 -3.22 23.60 -16.60
C PHE A 10 -3.49 23.23 -15.14
N LEU A 11 -4.51 22.41 -14.91
CA LEU A 11 -4.64 21.68 -13.66
C LEU A 11 -3.46 20.69 -13.59
N LEU A 12 -2.42 21.09 -12.91
CA LEU A 12 -1.40 20.16 -12.41
C LEU A 12 -2.09 19.27 -11.37
N LEU A 13 -2.57 18.11 -11.77
CA LEU A 13 -2.81 17.00 -10.88
C LEU A 13 -1.45 16.63 -10.29
N ALA A 14 -1.10 17.27 -9.18
CA ALA A 14 0.00 16.84 -8.34
C ALA A 14 -0.41 15.48 -7.75
N ALA A 15 -0.09 14.42 -8.46
CA ALA A 15 -0.13 13.08 -7.90
C ALA A 15 0.70 13.09 -6.61
N CYS A 16 0.12 12.68 -5.50
CA CYS A 16 0.81 12.41 -4.25
C CYS A 16 1.96 11.45 -4.52
N ALA A 17 3.14 11.94 -4.80
CA ALA A 17 4.35 11.15 -4.97
C ALA A 17 5.51 11.78 -4.20
N PRO A 18 5.51 11.76 -2.87
CA PRO A 18 6.72 12.15 -2.15
C PRO A 18 7.74 11.00 -2.00
N TYR A 19 7.37 9.76 -2.30
CA TYR A 19 8.29 8.61 -2.14
C TYR A 19 9.15 8.25 -3.36
N ALA A 20 8.96 8.90 -4.49
CA ALA A 20 9.68 8.57 -5.72
C ALA A 20 11.12 9.13 -5.81
N LYS A 21 11.60 9.89 -4.84
CA LYS A 21 12.87 10.63 -4.95
C LYS A 21 14.02 10.15 -4.07
N GLY A 22 13.88 9.06 -3.35
CA GLY A 22 15.01 8.49 -2.61
C GLY A 22 15.28 7.07 -3.07
N PRO A 23 16.40 6.76 -3.72
CA PRO A 23 16.75 5.38 -3.86
C PRO A 23 17.07 4.87 -2.45
N VAL A 24 16.29 3.90 -1.96
CA VAL A 24 16.84 2.98 -1.00
C VAL A 24 17.92 2.23 -1.77
N SER A 25 19.09 2.82 -1.78
CA SER A 25 20.12 2.48 -2.78
C SER A 25 20.98 1.31 -2.35
N THR A 26 20.81 0.83 -1.10
CA THR A 26 21.64 -0.25 -0.54
C THR A 26 20.77 -1.29 0.15
N LYS A 27 21.30 -2.52 0.29
CA LYS A 27 20.69 -3.60 1.05
C LYS A 27 20.36 -3.18 2.49
N GLU A 28 21.25 -2.42 3.12
CA GLU A 28 21.10 -1.93 4.48
C GLU A 28 19.95 -0.92 4.58
N ASN A 29 19.84 0.03 3.64
CA ASN A 29 18.73 0.97 3.61
C ASN A 29 17.40 0.28 3.37
N ALA A 30 17.34 -0.71 2.47
CA ALA A 30 16.14 -1.52 2.26
C ALA A 30 15.75 -2.24 3.54
N LYS A 31 16.72 -2.85 4.22
CA LYS A 31 16.54 -3.54 5.50
C LYS A 31 15.98 -2.58 6.57
N ASN A 32 16.58 -1.40 6.72
CA ASN A 32 16.18 -0.44 7.75
C ASN A 32 14.80 0.19 7.46
N THR A 33 14.37 0.26 6.19
CA THR A 33 13.11 0.90 5.80
C THR A 33 11.92 -0.04 5.88
N SER A 34 12.06 -1.30 5.49
CA SER A 34 10.92 -2.20 5.32
C SER A 34 10.93 -3.43 6.24
N GLN A 35 12.09 -3.81 6.76
CA GLN A 35 12.20 -4.97 7.64
C GLN A 35 11.29 -4.86 8.89
N PRO A 36 11.21 -3.73 9.62
CA PRO A 36 10.32 -3.62 10.78
C PRO A 36 8.85 -3.84 10.43
N ILE A 37 8.43 -3.39 9.23
CA ILE A 37 7.05 -3.60 8.74
C ILE A 37 6.81 -5.08 8.46
N ILE A 38 7.75 -5.77 7.80
CA ILE A 38 7.67 -7.21 7.51
C ILE A 38 7.62 -8.03 8.81
N GLU A 39 8.46 -7.69 9.78
CA GLU A 39 8.47 -8.34 11.10
C GLU A 39 7.16 -8.10 11.86
N PHE A 40 6.63 -6.88 11.84
CA PHE A 40 5.35 -6.56 12.48
C PHE A 40 4.19 -7.31 11.81
N MET A 41 4.19 -7.46 10.49
CA MET A 41 3.20 -8.25 9.76
C MET A 41 3.39 -9.76 9.92
N GLU A 42 4.52 -10.21 10.47
CA GLU A 42 4.88 -11.62 10.64
C GLU A 42 4.83 -12.42 9.34
N ILE A 43 5.31 -11.81 8.26
CA ILE A 43 5.38 -12.49 6.96
C ILE A 43 6.42 -13.60 7.02
N LYS A 44 6.01 -14.81 6.66
CA LYS A 44 6.83 -16.03 6.66
C LYS A 44 7.09 -16.48 5.23
N PRO A 45 8.15 -17.29 5.01
CA PRO A 45 8.39 -17.91 3.71
C PRO A 45 7.19 -18.71 3.21
N GLY A 46 6.90 -18.58 1.92
CA GLY A 46 5.81 -19.28 1.25
C GLY A 46 4.42 -18.61 1.34
N MET A 47 4.29 -17.52 2.10
CA MET A 47 3.01 -16.81 2.22
C MET A 47 2.62 -16.11 0.91
N VAL A 48 1.30 -15.95 0.74
CA VAL A 48 0.68 -15.11 -0.27
C VAL A 48 0.43 -13.73 0.32
N VAL A 49 1.08 -12.72 -0.23
CA VAL A 49 1.04 -11.33 0.27
C VAL A 49 0.43 -10.42 -0.80
N ALA A 50 -0.39 -9.46 -0.40
CA ALA A 50 -0.90 -8.43 -1.30
C ALA A 50 -0.57 -7.03 -0.76
N ASP A 51 0.00 -6.17 -1.61
CA ASP A 51 0.12 -4.72 -1.39
C ASP A 51 -0.98 -4.04 -2.20
N VAL A 52 -1.99 -3.50 -1.50
CA VAL A 52 -3.19 -2.91 -2.09
C VAL A 52 -3.06 -1.40 -2.14
N GLY A 53 -3.19 -0.83 -3.33
CA GLY A 53 -2.89 0.57 -3.60
C GLY A 53 -1.37 0.83 -3.61
N ALA A 54 -0.63 -0.07 -4.26
CA ALA A 54 0.83 -0.08 -4.28
C ALA A 54 1.47 1.16 -4.94
N GLY A 55 0.68 1.96 -5.65
CA GLY A 55 1.12 3.18 -6.30
C GLY A 55 2.34 2.97 -7.18
N SER A 56 3.45 3.61 -6.84
CA SER A 56 4.69 3.50 -7.59
C SER A 56 5.41 2.14 -7.43
N ARG A 57 4.86 1.15 -6.71
CA ARG A 57 5.43 -0.19 -6.46
C ARG A 57 6.80 -0.23 -5.76
N ALA A 58 7.39 0.93 -5.51
CA ALA A 58 8.73 0.99 -4.92
C ALA A 58 8.77 0.28 -3.56
N LEU A 59 7.79 0.54 -2.71
CA LEU A 59 7.70 -0.07 -1.39
C LEU A 59 7.54 -1.60 -1.49
N THR A 60 6.65 -2.09 -2.35
CA THR A 60 6.42 -3.53 -2.52
C THR A 60 7.67 -4.29 -2.91
N VAL A 61 8.40 -3.79 -3.91
CA VAL A 61 9.65 -4.44 -4.36
C VAL A 61 10.73 -4.37 -3.27
N ILE A 62 10.79 -3.28 -2.50
CA ILE A 62 11.69 -3.19 -1.35
C ILE A 62 11.30 -4.20 -0.28
N MET A 63 10.03 -4.31 0.07
CA MET A 63 9.51 -5.30 1.02
C MET A 63 9.83 -6.73 0.59
N ALA A 64 9.67 -7.03 -0.71
CA ALA A 64 10.00 -8.35 -1.26
C ALA A 64 11.48 -8.73 -1.10
N THR A 65 12.39 -7.77 -0.87
CA THR A 65 13.80 -8.09 -0.56
C THR A 65 13.99 -8.80 0.79
N HIS A 66 12.99 -8.71 1.67
CA HIS A 66 12.97 -9.36 2.99
C HIS A 66 12.07 -10.61 3.04
N MET A 67 11.41 -10.93 1.94
CA MET A 67 10.55 -12.09 1.80
C MET A 67 11.29 -13.23 1.11
N ASP A 68 10.80 -14.45 1.31
CA ASP A 68 11.36 -15.66 0.71
C ASP A 68 10.26 -16.62 0.26
N SER A 69 10.34 -17.07 -0.99
CA SER A 69 9.38 -18.01 -1.56
C SER A 69 7.93 -17.54 -1.53
N CYS A 70 7.69 -16.23 -1.37
CA CYS A 70 6.36 -15.64 -1.31
C CYS A 70 5.78 -15.40 -2.70
N THR A 71 4.45 -15.50 -2.82
CA THR A 71 3.70 -14.88 -3.92
C THR A 71 3.29 -13.48 -3.46
N VAL A 72 3.65 -12.45 -4.23
CA VAL A 72 3.40 -11.05 -3.87
C VAL A 72 2.57 -10.40 -4.96
N PHE A 73 1.32 -10.11 -4.65
CA PHE A 73 0.45 -9.32 -5.51
C PHE A 73 0.71 -7.83 -5.30
N ILE A 74 1.00 -7.13 -6.38
CA ILE A 74 1.19 -5.68 -6.44
C ILE A 74 -0.08 -5.12 -7.07
N GLN A 75 -1.01 -4.62 -6.25
CA GLN A 75 -2.34 -4.23 -6.71
C GLN A 75 -2.49 -2.71 -6.72
N ASP A 76 -3.02 -2.18 -7.82
CA ASP A 76 -3.46 -0.78 -7.92
C ASP A 76 -4.59 -0.63 -8.95
N ILE A 77 -5.32 0.49 -8.89
CA ILE A 77 -6.31 0.85 -9.91
C ILE A 77 -5.72 1.71 -11.03
N ASP A 78 -4.57 2.36 -10.79
CA ASP A 78 -3.92 3.24 -11.75
C ASP A 78 -2.93 2.49 -12.65
N THR A 79 -3.40 2.11 -13.83
CA THR A 79 -2.60 1.43 -14.85
C THR A 79 -1.49 2.29 -15.45
N THR A 80 -1.52 3.61 -15.24
CA THR A 80 -0.48 4.53 -15.72
C THR A 80 0.74 4.54 -14.78
N VAL A 81 0.50 4.32 -13.51
CA VAL A 81 1.52 4.26 -12.45
C VAL A 81 2.06 2.84 -12.30
N LEU A 82 1.18 1.85 -12.14
CA LEU A 82 1.57 0.45 -12.01
C LEU A 82 1.78 -0.18 -13.39
N GLN A 83 3.02 -0.30 -13.81
CA GLN A 83 3.40 -0.87 -15.11
C GLN A 83 4.46 -1.95 -14.97
N GLN A 84 4.29 -3.10 -15.65
CA GLN A 84 5.22 -4.24 -15.61
C GLN A 84 6.67 -3.82 -15.85
N LYS A 85 6.92 -3.03 -16.92
CA LYS A 85 8.28 -2.56 -17.25
C LYS A 85 8.99 -1.82 -16.11
N ASN A 86 8.22 -1.19 -15.23
CA ASN A 86 8.76 -0.44 -14.11
C ASN A 86 9.05 -1.36 -12.92
N VAL A 87 8.19 -2.35 -12.68
CA VAL A 87 8.43 -3.40 -11.68
C VAL A 87 9.66 -4.21 -12.07
N ASP A 88 9.78 -4.63 -13.33
CA ASP A 88 10.94 -5.37 -13.84
C ASP A 88 12.26 -4.62 -13.64
N LYS A 89 12.26 -3.31 -13.91
CA LYS A 89 13.43 -2.45 -13.67
C LYS A 89 13.83 -2.42 -12.20
N MET A 90 12.86 -2.38 -11.29
CA MET A 90 13.14 -2.39 -9.86
C MET A 90 13.61 -3.76 -9.38
N ILE A 91 13.00 -4.83 -9.85
CA ILE A 91 13.45 -6.20 -9.57
C ILE A 91 14.91 -6.36 -10.02
N ALA A 92 15.24 -5.97 -11.25
CA ALA A 92 16.60 -6.03 -11.76
C ALA A 92 17.59 -5.19 -10.92
N TYR A 93 17.19 -3.98 -10.55
CA TYR A 93 18.01 -3.10 -9.72
C TYR A 93 18.32 -3.72 -8.36
N TYR A 94 17.30 -4.20 -7.64
CA TYR A 94 17.49 -4.81 -6.32
C TYR A 94 18.18 -6.16 -6.40
N SER A 95 17.91 -6.98 -7.42
CA SER A 95 18.63 -8.22 -7.67
C SER A 95 20.13 -7.99 -7.77
N LYS A 96 20.56 -6.99 -8.55
CA LYS A 96 21.96 -6.60 -8.66
C LYS A 96 22.56 -6.15 -7.32
N LYS A 97 21.81 -5.37 -6.53
CA LYS A 97 22.27 -4.86 -5.21
C LYS A 97 22.40 -5.96 -4.17
N LEU A 98 21.51 -6.95 -4.22
CA LEU A 98 21.43 -8.03 -3.24
C LEU A 98 22.34 -9.23 -3.58
N GLY A 99 22.77 -9.34 -4.85
CA GLY A 99 23.58 -10.46 -5.33
C GLY A 99 22.79 -11.76 -5.56
N TYR A 100 21.47 -11.68 -5.68
CA TYR A 100 20.59 -12.79 -6.07
C TYR A 100 19.42 -12.31 -6.91
N ASN A 101 18.74 -13.20 -7.63
CA ASN A 101 17.58 -12.87 -8.45
C ASN A 101 16.32 -12.78 -7.60
N LEU A 102 15.85 -11.55 -7.34
CA LEU A 102 14.66 -11.30 -6.52
C LEU A 102 13.39 -11.90 -7.13
N GLY A 103 13.24 -11.86 -8.45
CA GLY A 103 12.09 -12.43 -9.16
C GLY A 103 12.08 -13.97 -9.20
N GLN A 104 13.22 -14.62 -8.95
CA GLN A 104 13.27 -16.07 -8.73
C GLN A 104 13.03 -16.44 -7.27
N ARG A 105 13.36 -15.54 -6.35
CA ARG A 105 13.14 -15.75 -4.92
C ARG A 105 11.68 -15.60 -4.53
N ASN A 106 10.97 -14.68 -5.16
CA ASN A 106 9.56 -14.40 -4.93
C ASN A 106 8.82 -14.28 -6.26
N ASN A 107 7.55 -14.69 -6.29
CA ASN A 107 6.68 -14.54 -7.45
C ASN A 107 5.90 -13.21 -7.34
N LEU A 108 6.37 -12.15 -8.02
CA LEU A 108 5.75 -10.84 -8.01
C LEU A 108 4.77 -10.71 -9.19
N GLN A 109 3.50 -10.43 -8.91
CA GLN A 109 2.42 -10.34 -9.89
C GLN A 109 1.67 -9.01 -9.79
N LEU A 110 1.45 -8.36 -10.93
CA LEU A 110 0.63 -7.15 -10.99
C LEU A 110 -0.85 -7.51 -11.09
N VAL A 111 -1.67 -6.81 -10.32
CA VAL A 111 -3.13 -6.93 -10.37
C VAL A 111 -3.74 -5.54 -10.51
N TYR A 112 -4.63 -5.38 -11.50
CA TYR A 112 -5.34 -4.12 -11.71
C TYR A 112 -6.77 -4.24 -11.19
N GLY A 113 -7.10 -3.42 -10.21
CA GLY A 113 -8.41 -3.34 -9.63
C GLY A 113 -9.28 -2.24 -10.24
N THR A 114 -10.38 -1.99 -9.56
CA THR A 114 -11.30 -0.88 -9.79
C THR A 114 -11.50 -0.10 -8.48
N VAL A 115 -12.29 0.96 -8.50
CA VAL A 115 -12.64 1.74 -7.29
C VAL A 115 -13.42 0.94 -6.24
N ALA A 116 -13.98 -0.22 -6.60
CA ALA A 116 -14.80 -1.05 -5.71
C ALA A 116 -14.28 -2.48 -5.53
N GLN A 117 -13.35 -2.94 -6.37
CA GLN A 117 -12.86 -4.32 -6.38
C GLN A 117 -11.35 -4.35 -6.60
N SER A 118 -10.67 -5.13 -5.79
CA SER A 118 -9.21 -5.33 -5.89
C SER A 118 -8.81 -6.23 -7.06
N ASN A 119 -9.70 -7.10 -7.51
CA ASN A 119 -9.46 -8.19 -8.47
C ASN A 119 -8.38 -9.20 -8.01
N LEU A 120 -8.07 -9.23 -6.73
CA LEU A 120 -7.25 -10.27 -6.13
C LEU A 120 -8.01 -11.62 -6.11
N PRO A 121 -7.34 -12.77 -6.08
CA PRO A 121 -8.00 -14.06 -5.95
C PRO A 121 -8.70 -14.23 -4.60
N ASP A 122 -9.88 -14.87 -4.59
CA ASP A 122 -10.66 -15.13 -3.38
C ASP A 122 -9.97 -16.14 -2.46
N ASP A 123 -10.20 -16.04 -1.14
CA ASP A 123 -9.78 -16.98 -0.08
C ASP A 123 -8.29 -17.38 -0.15
N SER A 124 -7.42 -16.51 -0.63
CA SER A 124 -6.04 -16.91 -0.96
C SER A 124 -4.96 -16.09 -0.29
N ILE A 125 -5.27 -14.94 0.26
CA ILE A 125 -4.26 -14.01 0.77
C ILE A 125 -4.03 -14.24 2.26
N ASP A 126 -2.77 -14.50 2.63
CA ASP A 126 -2.34 -14.64 4.04
C ASP A 126 -2.17 -13.28 4.72
N VAL A 127 -1.57 -12.34 4.00
CA VAL A 127 -1.28 -10.98 4.52
C VAL A 127 -1.57 -9.94 3.47
N MET A 128 -2.43 -8.98 3.80
CA MET A 128 -2.61 -7.75 3.03
C MET A 128 -1.92 -6.59 3.73
N TYR A 129 -1.33 -5.70 2.93
CA TYR A 129 -0.81 -4.43 3.39
C TYR A 129 -1.39 -3.28 2.58
N LEU A 130 -1.87 -2.25 3.28
CA LEU A 130 -2.36 -1.00 2.72
C LEU A 130 -1.54 0.14 3.31
N ASN A 131 -0.84 0.88 2.46
CA ASN A 131 -0.02 1.99 2.91
C ASN A 131 -0.49 3.30 2.26
N ALA A 132 -1.01 4.22 3.05
CA ALA A 132 -1.54 5.50 2.62
C ALA A 132 -2.62 5.35 1.51
N THR A 133 -3.55 4.41 1.69
CA THR A 133 -4.47 3.99 0.64
C THR A 133 -5.94 4.08 1.07
N VAL A 134 -6.27 3.76 2.32
CA VAL A 134 -7.68 3.72 2.78
C VAL A 134 -8.32 5.11 2.72
N HIS A 135 -7.58 6.16 3.04
CA HIS A 135 -8.08 7.54 3.01
C HIS A 135 -8.44 8.04 1.59
N VAL A 136 -7.94 7.38 0.54
CA VAL A 136 -8.25 7.73 -0.86
C VAL A 136 -9.33 6.87 -1.48
N PHE A 137 -9.86 5.86 -0.82
CA PHE A 137 -10.95 5.04 -1.35
C PHE A 137 -12.21 5.88 -1.62
N ASP A 138 -12.76 5.75 -2.82
CA ASP A 138 -14.06 6.36 -3.18
C ASP A 138 -15.22 5.66 -2.48
N SER A 139 -15.14 4.34 -2.34
CA SER A 139 -16.14 3.49 -1.71
C SER A 139 -15.47 2.57 -0.67
N PRO A 140 -15.04 3.11 0.49
CA PRO A 140 -14.25 2.35 1.45
C PRO A 140 -14.95 1.09 1.95
N ASN A 141 -16.26 1.14 2.20
CA ASN A 141 -17.00 -0.05 2.64
C ASN A 141 -17.02 -1.16 1.58
N SER A 142 -17.27 -0.82 0.30
CA SER A 142 -17.27 -1.79 -0.79
C SER A 142 -15.90 -2.43 -0.97
N MET A 143 -14.84 -1.62 -0.95
CA MET A 143 -13.47 -2.12 -1.07
C MET A 143 -13.10 -3.01 0.12
N LEU A 144 -13.41 -2.61 1.36
CA LEU A 144 -13.12 -3.43 2.55
C LEU A 144 -13.87 -4.76 2.53
N GLN A 145 -15.12 -4.80 2.04
CA GLN A 145 -15.86 -6.05 1.86
C GLN A 145 -15.22 -6.93 0.78
N ASP A 146 -14.77 -6.35 -0.34
CA ASP A 146 -14.01 -7.08 -1.35
C ASP A 146 -12.73 -7.66 -0.75
N LEU A 147 -11.91 -6.86 -0.10
CA LEU A 147 -10.66 -7.30 0.52
C LEU A 147 -10.86 -8.41 1.56
N ARG A 148 -11.98 -8.35 2.31
CA ARG A 148 -12.36 -9.41 3.26
C ARG A 148 -12.57 -10.76 2.57
N MET A 149 -13.16 -10.79 1.38
CA MET A 149 -13.36 -12.01 0.59
C MET A 149 -12.05 -12.56 -0.01
N LYS A 150 -11.01 -11.72 -0.15
CA LYS A 150 -9.72 -12.14 -0.69
C LYS A 150 -8.80 -12.77 0.36
N LEU A 151 -8.99 -12.40 1.64
CA LEU A 151 -8.26 -13.02 2.73
C LEU A 151 -8.68 -14.49 2.90
N ASN A 152 -7.71 -15.36 3.13
CA ASN A 152 -8.02 -16.71 3.61
C ASN A 152 -8.57 -16.67 5.05
N PRO A 153 -9.15 -17.75 5.58
CA PRO A 153 -9.78 -17.75 6.90
C PRO A 153 -8.88 -17.32 8.07
N THR A 154 -7.56 -17.40 7.92
CA THR A 154 -6.57 -16.97 8.91
C THR A 154 -5.80 -15.73 8.45
N GLY A 155 -6.22 -15.15 7.34
CA GLY A 155 -5.58 -14.01 6.72
C GLY A 155 -5.72 -12.74 7.54
N ARG A 156 -4.72 -11.88 7.40
CA ARG A 156 -4.64 -10.63 8.17
C ARG A 156 -4.43 -9.45 7.24
N ILE A 157 -5.03 -8.33 7.61
CA ILE A 157 -4.85 -7.06 6.90
C ILE A 157 -4.14 -6.05 7.81
N PHE A 158 -3.11 -5.40 7.28
CA PHE A 158 -2.34 -4.38 7.97
C PHE A 158 -2.48 -3.06 7.25
N ILE A 159 -2.85 -2.03 8.01
CA ILE A 159 -3.13 -0.70 7.46
C ILE A 159 -2.25 0.31 8.16
N ARG A 160 -1.47 1.03 7.35
CA ARG A 160 -0.70 2.21 7.72
C ARG A 160 -1.26 3.38 6.94
N ASP A 161 -1.86 4.34 7.62
CA ASP A 161 -2.55 5.42 6.94
C ASP A 161 -2.41 6.77 7.67
N SER A 162 -2.92 7.82 7.05
CA SER A 162 -2.99 9.16 7.60
C SER A 162 -4.33 9.37 8.29
N PHE A 163 -4.28 9.85 9.53
CA PHE A 163 -5.46 10.13 10.33
C PHE A 163 -5.55 11.60 10.73
N LYS A 164 -6.76 12.09 11.02
CA LYS A 164 -6.96 13.45 11.50
C LYS A 164 -6.32 13.61 12.88
N GLY A 165 -5.40 14.57 13.01
CA GLY A 165 -4.72 14.88 14.26
C GLY A 165 -3.31 14.31 14.39
N ASP A 166 -2.88 13.40 13.48
CA ASP A 166 -1.57 12.75 13.56
C ASP A 166 -0.45 13.54 12.87
N HIS A 167 -0.79 14.66 12.20
CA HIS A 167 0.18 15.40 11.38
C HIS A 167 0.81 16.55 12.14
N LYS A 168 2.13 16.61 12.14
CA LYS A 168 2.86 17.87 12.26
C LYS A 168 2.61 18.66 10.98
N GLU A 169 2.29 19.95 11.12
CA GLU A 169 2.12 20.87 10.00
C GLU A 169 3.30 20.71 9.01
N GLY A 170 3.03 20.31 7.78
CA GLY A 170 4.01 20.17 6.70
C GLY A 170 4.43 18.73 6.31
N GLU A 171 4.00 17.69 7.00
CA GLU A 171 4.32 16.28 6.67
C GLU A 171 3.09 15.51 6.19
N PHE A 172 3.04 15.24 4.89
CA PHE A 172 2.10 14.36 4.17
C PHE A 172 0.67 14.83 3.92
N CYS A 173 0.06 14.16 2.91
CA CYS A 173 -1.27 14.45 2.37
C CYS A 173 -2.23 14.95 3.44
N THR A 174 -2.41 16.26 3.50
CA THR A 174 -3.55 16.84 4.21
C THR A 174 -4.80 16.47 3.42
N ALA A 175 -5.96 16.54 4.04
CA ALA A 175 -7.23 16.39 3.31
C ALA A 175 -7.33 17.32 2.09
N SER A 176 -6.54 18.41 2.06
CA SER A 176 -6.40 19.32 0.93
C SER A 176 -5.66 18.73 -0.26
N ASP A 177 -4.72 17.82 -0.05
CA ASP A 177 -3.86 17.29 -1.12
C ASP A 177 -4.54 16.20 -1.94
N CYS A 178 -5.40 15.39 -1.32
CA CYS A 178 -6.19 14.36 -1.99
C CYS A 178 -7.68 14.72 -2.09
N GLY A 179 -8.10 15.88 -1.59
CA GLY A 179 -9.50 16.34 -1.62
C GLY A 179 -10.46 15.51 -0.74
N LYS A 180 -9.94 14.60 0.08
CA LYS A 180 -10.72 13.70 0.92
C LYS A 180 -10.57 14.04 2.40
N ARG A 181 -11.67 13.86 3.16
CA ARG A 181 -11.66 14.03 4.61
C ARG A 181 -10.87 12.88 5.24
N LEU A 182 -9.89 13.21 6.08
CA LEU A 182 -9.22 12.23 6.93
C LEU A 182 -10.16 11.78 8.06
N LEU A 183 -10.16 10.49 8.34
CA LEU A 183 -10.85 9.90 9.49
C LEU A 183 -10.03 10.14 10.76
N THR A 184 -10.70 10.24 11.91
CA THR A 184 -10.04 9.99 13.18
C THR A 184 -9.72 8.50 13.32
N ILE A 185 -8.82 8.13 14.24
CA ILE A 185 -8.53 6.72 14.53
C ILE A 185 -9.80 5.99 14.97
N ASP A 186 -10.65 6.61 15.81
CA ASP A 186 -11.90 6.00 16.27
C ASP A 186 -12.88 5.76 15.12
N GLU A 187 -13.03 6.71 14.20
CA GLU A 187 -13.87 6.56 12.99
C GLU A 187 -13.34 5.43 12.09
N PHE A 188 -12.02 5.34 11.94
CA PHE A 188 -11.38 4.28 11.18
C PHE A 188 -11.62 2.90 11.82
N LEU A 189 -11.39 2.74 13.13
CA LEU A 189 -11.61 1.49 13.84
C LEU A 189 -13.09 1.07 13.77
N ALA A 190 -14.03 2.01 13.93
CA ALA A 190 -15.46 1.75 13.78
C ALA A 190 -15.81 1.28 12.36
N MET A 191 -15.20 1.88 11.32
CA MET A 191 -15.35 1.46 9.93
C MET A 191 -14.84 0.04 9.71
N MET A 192 -13.67 -0.32 10.22
CA MET A 192 -13.09 -1.65 10.11
C MET A 192 -14.00 -2.70 10.78
N THR A 193 -14.45 -2.44 12.02
CA THR A 193 -15.37 -3.31 12.75
C THR A 193 -16.69 -3.51 11.99
N LYS A 194 -17.29 -2.43 11.47
CA LYS A 194 -18.52 -2.50 10.67
C LYS A 194 -18.37 -3.38 9.42
N ASN A 195 -17.16 -3.45 8.84
CA ASN A 195 -16.87 -4.27 7.67
C ASN A 195 -16.37 -5.68 8.01
N GLY A 196 -16.52 -6.12 9.27
CA GLY A 196 -16.24 -7.49 9.71
C GLY A 196 -14.76 -7.74 9.97
N PHE A 197 -14.01 -6.73 10.39
CA PHE A 197 -12.64 -6.87 10.84
C PHE A 197 -12.51 -6.66 12.34
N HIS A 198 -11.66 -7.45 12.98
CA HIS A 198 -11.32 -7.35 14.40
C HIS A 198 -9.86 -6.90 14.56
N LEU A 199 -9.62 -5.86 15.37
CA LEU A 199 -8.27 -5.37 15.66
C LEU A 199 -7.53 -6.39 16.52
N ILE A 200 -6.37 -6.87 16.06
CA ILE A 200 -5.54 -7.85 16.78
C ILE A 200 -4.25 -7.21 17.35
N LYS A 201 -3.71 -6.20 16.68
CA LYS A 201 -2.53 -5.48 17.17
C LYS A 201 -2.39 -4.12 16.53
N GLN A 202 -1.67 -3.25 17.20
CA GLN A 202 -1.29 -1.93 16.67
C GLN A 202 0.06 -1.51 17.18
N THR A 203 0.72 -0.60 16.47
CA THR A 203 1.89 0.11 16.94
C THR A 203 1.71 1.60 16.70
N PRO A 204 2.04 2.47 17.67
CA PRO A 204 1.83 3.91 17.51
C PRO A 204 2.77 4.53 16.48
N ASP A 205 3.95 3.92 16.31
CA ASP A 205 4.97 4.44 15.40
C ASP A 205 5.78 3.28 14.80
N LEU A 206 5.53 3.03 13.52
CA LEU A 206 6.41 2.21 12.71
C LEU A 206 6.86 3.04 11.51
N SER A 207 8.05 3.61 11.60
CA SER A 207 8.59 4.54 10.60
C SER A 207 7.75 5.83 10.45
N GLY A 208 7.33 6.42 11.57
CA GLY A 208 6.65 7.71 11.65
C GLY A 208 5.11 7.67 11.59
N TYR A 209 4.50 6.48 11.53
CA TYR A 209 3.03 6.34 11.44
C TYR A 209 2.51 5.14 12.21
N PRO A 210 1.28 5.18 12.73
CA PRO A 210 0.64 4.02 13.33
C PRO A 210 0.35 2.96 12.27
N VAL A 211 0.50 1.69 12.67
CA VAL A 211 0.10 0.53 11.88
C VAL A 211 -0.88 -0.29 12.68
N PHE A 212 -1.99 -0.62 12.06
CA PHE A 212 -3.07 -1.42 12.64
C PHE A 212 -3.15 -2.77 11.93
N GLY A 213 -3.19 -3.86 12.69
CA GLY A 213 -3.37 -5.21 12.18
C GLY A 213 -4.76 -5.74 12.57
N PHE A 214 -5.46 -6.33 11.60
CA PHE A 214 -6.79 -6.90 11.78
C PHE A 214 -6.86 -8.31 11.23
N GLU A 215 -7.82 -9.08 11.74
CA GLU A 215 -8.27 -10.36 11.20
C GLU A 215 -9.77 -10.30 10.88
N ILE A 216 -10.27 -11.32 10.17
CA ILE A 216 -11.70 -11.44 9.90
C ILE A 216 -12.41 -11.75 11.22
N ALA A 217 -13.43 -10.97 11.57
CA ALA A 217 -14.25 -11.25 12.74
C ALA A 217 -15.02 -12.57 12.54
N ALA A 218 -15.03 -13.37 13.61
CA ALA A 218 -15.70 -14.68 13.65
C ALA A 218 -17.24 -14.56 13.52
#